data_63dec73af240a717a23e1c8cd734567d
#
_entry.id   63dec73af240a717a23e1c8cd734567d
#
_cell.length_a   1.000
_cell.length_b   1.000
_cell.length_c   1.000
_cell.angle_alpha   90.00
_cell.angle_beta   90.00
_cell.angle_gamma   90.00
#
_symmetry.space_group_name_H-M   'P 1'
#
loop_
_entity.id
_entity.type
_entity.pdbx_description
1 polymer ?
#
loop_
_entity_poly.entity_id
_entity_poly.type
_entity_poly.pdbx_seq_one_letter_code
_entity_poly.pdbx_strand_id
1 'polypeptide(L)'
;MPRNTKLAAALVAAILSAPLTSNLANATGMAKSNQFWWPELLDLDQLRAHDARSNPYGDDFDYAKAFESVDLKTLKADIEKTLKTSQDWWPADWEHYGGLMIRMAWHSAGTYRVHDGRGGADGGQQRFEPLNSWPDNANLDKARRILWPVKQKYGRNVSWADLMILAGTVSLGSLGFDTLGFAGGRV
;
A
#
# COMPACT_ATOMS: atom_id res chain seq x y z
N MET A 1 3.87 -40.74 49.38
CA MET A 1 4.00 -39.27 49.45
C MET A 1 3.74 -38.69 48.08
N PRO A 2 2.60 -38.08 47.78
CA PRO A 2 2.35 -37.42 46.50
C PRO A 2 2.26 -35.89 46.73
N ARG A 3 3.34 -35.18 46.56
CA ARG A 3 3.36 -33.75 46.83
C ARG A 3 3.83 -32.84 45.66
N ASN A 4 4.17 -33.37 44.52
CA ASN A 4 4.78 -32.61 43.43
C ASN A 4 3.96 -32.51 42.13
N THR A 5 2.79 -33.12 42.03
CA THR A 5 1.97 -33.10 40.81
C THR A 5 1.08 -31.84 40.70
N LYS A 6 0.78 -31.17 41.79
CA LYS A 6 -0.07 -29.99 41.80
C LYS A 6 0.68 -28.68 41.40
N LEU A 7 1.99 -28.63 41.67
CA LEU A 7 2.82 -27.50 41.27
C LEU A 7 3.15 -27.49 39.77
N ALA A 8 3.33 -28.65 39.18
CA ALA A 8 3.57 -28.75 37.74
C ALA A 8 2.34 -28.38 36.91
N ALA A 9 1.15 -28.75 37.36
CA ALA A 9 -0.10 -28.37 36.69
C ALA A 9 -0.41 -26.87 36.77
N ALA A 10 -0.03 -26.20 37.87
CA ALA A 10 -0.22 -24.76 38.02
C ALA A 10 0.74 -23.94 37.15
N LEU A 11 1.98 -24.41 36.93
CA LEU A 11 2.94 -23.77 36.03
C LEU A 11 2.55 -23.90 34.54
N VAL A 12 2.00 -25.03 34.14
CA VAL A 12 1.54 -25.24 32.76
C VAL A 12 0.28 -24.43 32.49
N ALA A 13 -0.63 -24.28 33.46
CA ALA A 13 -1.81 -23.44 33.31
C ALA A 13 -1.44 -21.94 33.25
N ALA A 14 -0.40 -21.51 33.96
CA ALA A 14 0.07 -20.12 33.92
C ALA A 14 0.76 -19.76 32.59
N ILE A 15 1.38 -20.72 31.92
CA ILE A 15 1.97 -20.51 30.60
C ILE A 15 0.91 -20.48 29.49
N LEU A 16 -0.20 -21.21 29.67
CA LEU A 16 -1.32 -21.24 28.71
C LEU A 16 -2.31 -20.08 28.87
N SER A 17 -2.27 -19.38 30.01
CA SER A 17 -3.11 -18.21 30.29
C SER A 17 -2.38 -16.88 30.17
N ALA A 18 -1.11 -16.86 29.78
CA ALA A 18 -0.51 -15.63 29.30
C ALA A 18 -1.34 -15.20 28.08
N PRO A 19 -1.97 -14.01 28.10
CA PRO A 19 -2.56 -13.52 26.89
C PRO A 19 -1.43 -13.47 25.87
N LEU A 20 -1.56 -14.27 24.83
CA LEU A 20 -0.94 -13.99 23.55
C LEU A 20 -1.58 -12.65 23.13
N THR A 21 -1.18 -11.56 23.78
CA THR A 21 -1.12 -10.30 23.08
C THR A 21 -0.07 -10.54 22.00
N SER A 22 -0.46 -11.28 20.97
CA SER A 22 0.05 -10.98 19.67
C SER A 22 -0.21 -9.48 19.58
N ASN A 23 0.83 -8.69 19.78
CA ASN A 23 0.96 -7.47 19.04
C ASN A 23 0.83 -7.96 17.59
N LEU A 24 -0.40 -8.08 17.13
CA LEU A 24 -0.72 -7.86 15.75
C LEU A 24 -0.14 -6.46 15.54
N ALA A 25 1.16 -6.43 15.27
CA ALA A 25 1.79 -5.25 14.71
C ALA A 25 0.81 -4.87 13.64
N ASN A 26 0.10 -3.78 13.86
CA ASN A 26 -0.81 -3.28 12.89
C ASN A 26 -0.05 -3.37 11.58
N ALA A 27 -0.47 -4.30 10.73
CA ALA A 27 0.07 -4.45 9.38
C ALA A 27 -0.47 -3.27 8.55
N THR A 28 -0.36 -2.07 9.13
CA THR A 28 -0.76 -0.81 8.52
C THR A 28 0.28 -0.34 7.53
N GLY A 29 1.27 -1.17 7.18
CA GLY A 29 2.29 -0.79 6.20
C GLY A 29 3.10 0.47 6.54
N MET A 30 2.84 1.10 7.68
CA MET A 30 3.58 2.27 8.10
C MET A 30 5.02 1.90 8.44
N ALA A 31 5.95 2.63 7.86
CA ALA A 31 7.36 2.48 8.19
C ALA A 31 7.56 2.59 9.71
N LYS A 32 8.16 1.56 10.30
CA LYS A 32 8.51 1.55 11.71
C LYS A 32 9.81 2.32 11.92
N SER A 33 9.99 2.95 13.08
CA SER A 33 11.24 3.62 13.43
C SER A 33 12.36 2.61 13.63
N ASN A 34 13.60 3.06 13.51
CA ASN A 34 14.74 2.22 13.86
C ASN A 34 14.72 1.80 15.32
N GLN A 35 14.20 2.63 16.21
CA GLN A 35 14.03 2.29 17.62
C GLN A 35 13.04 1.14 17.84
N PHE A 36 12.03 0.99 16.98
CA PHE A 36 11.14 -0.16 17.02
C PHE A 36 11.85 -1.47 16.69
N TRP A 37 12.74 -1.45 15.67
CA TRP A 37 13.46 -2.64 15.21
C TRP A 37 14.72 -2.93 16.01
N TRP A 38 15.40 -1.88 16.46
CA TRP A 38 16.66 -1.92 17.18
C TRP A 38 16.65 -0.87 18.31
N PRO A 39 15.96 -1.14 19.42
CA PRO A 39 15.78 -0.17 20.50
C PRO A 39 17.10 0.29 21.15
N GLU A 40 18.14 -0.54 21.07
CA GLU A 40 19.47 -0.27 21.62
C GLU A 40 20.38 0.55 20.69
N LEU A 41 19.91 0.83 19.46
CA LEU A 41 20.70 1.53 18.46
C LEU A 41 20.40 3.02 18.44
N LEU A 42 21.19 3.73 17.61
CA LEU A 42 21.07 5.16 17.40
C LEU A 42 19.63 5.57 17.10
N ASP A 43 19.14 6.55 17.85
CA ASP A 43 17.84 7.18 17.57
C ASP A 43 17.92 8.00 16.28
N LEU A 44 17.23 7.54 15.27
CA LEU A 44 17.13 8.20 13.97
C LEU A 44 15.77 8.86 13.74
N ASP A 45 14.93 8.99 14.77
CA ASP A 45 13.60 9.58 14.64
C ASP A 45 13.67 11.03 14.14
N GLN A 46 14.75 11.75 14.47
CA GLN A 46 14.97 13.11 13.96
C GLN A 46 15.08 13.18 12.44
N LEU A 47 15.59 12.13 11.78
CA LEU A 47 15.63 12.05 10.32
C LEU A 47 14.25 11.79 9.71
N ARG A 48 13.27 11.46 10.53
CA ARG A 48 11.88 11.20 10.17
C ARG A 48 10.92 12.24 10.72
N ALA A 49 11.43 13.20 11.48
CA ALA A 49 10.66 14.34 11.93
C ALA A 49 10.25 15.17 10.71
N HIS A 50 9.04 14.97 10.24
CA HIS A 50 8.47 15.76 9.17
C HIS A 50 7.90 17.04 9.78
N ASP A 51 8.25 18.16 9.21
CA ASP A 51 7.56 19.41 9.46
C ASP A 51 6.08 19.24 9.09
N ALA A 52 5.15 19.76 9.92
CA ALA A 52 3.73 19.76 9.62
C ALA A 52 3.40 20.32 8.22
N ARG A 53 4.25 21.21 7.71
CA ARG A 53 4.18 21.73 6.34
C ARG A 53 4.39 20.69 5.26
N SER A 54 4.96 19.53 5.59
CA SER A 54 5.13 18.41 4.65
C SER A 54 3.82 17.66 4.37
N ASN A 55 2.81 17.83 5.22
CA ASN A 55 1.48 17.29 5.01
C ASN A 55 0.60 18.31 4.27
N PRO A 56 0.38 18.18 2.95
CA PRO A 56 -0.39 19.14 2.18
C PRO A 56 -1.87 19.16 2.53
N TYR A 57 -2.37 18.20 3.29
CA TYR A 57 -3.78 18.07 3.65
C TYR A 57 -4.10 18.57 5.05
N GLY A 58 -3.09 18.79 5.89
CA GLY A 58 -3.25 19.15 7.29
C GLY A 58 -3.58 17.94 8.19
N ASP A 59 -3.56 18.18 9.50
CA ASP A 59 -3.68 17.11 10.50
C ASP A 59 -5.11 16.56 10.63
N ASP A 60 -6.12 17.34 10.21
CA ASP A 60 -7.53 16.98 10.30
C ASP A 60 -8.02 16.08 9.13
N PHE A 61 -7.18 15.83 8.14
CA PHE A 61 -7.56 15.04 6.99
C PHE A 61 -7.46 13.53 7.27
N ASP A 62 -8.60 12.87 7.31
CA ASP A 62 -8.72 11.41 7.44
C ASP A 62 -8.96 10.79 6.06
N TYR A 63 -7.92 10.18 5.50
CA TYR A 63 -8.00 9.56 4.18
C TYR A 63 -9.00 8.39 4.14
N ALA A 64 -9.07 7.57 5.17
CA ALA A 64 -9.99 6.43 5.19
C ALA A 64 -11.45 6.90 5.03
N LYS A 65 -11.83 7.92 5.79
CA LYS A 65 -13.17 8.55 5.65
C LYS A 65 -13.38 9.20 4.29
N ALA A 66 -12.35 9.85 3.75
CA ALA A 66 -12.45 10.44 2.42
C ALA A 66 -12.67 9.37 1.35
N PHE A 67 -11.99 8.24 1.46
CA PHE A 67 -12.13 7.12 0.53
C PHE A 67 -13.50 6.43 0.64
N GLU A 68 -14.09 6.32 1.84
CA GLU A 68 -15.44 5.76 2.03
C GLU A 68 -16.52 6.50 1.21
N SER A 69 -16.29 7.77 0.89
CA SER A 69 -17.21 8.56 0.05
C SER A 69 -17.12 8.26 -1.45
N VAL A 70 -16.12 7.46 -1.86
CA VAL A 70 -15.88 7.17 -3.28
C VAL A 70 -16.78 6.03 -3.76
N ASP A 71 -17.53 6.27 -4.83
CA ASP A 71 -18.19 5.19 -5.56
C ASP A 71 -17.15 4.33 -6.30
N LEU A 72 -16.80 3.21 -5.68
CA LEU A 72 -15.79 2.30 -6.20
C LEU A 72 -16.17 1.71 -7.57
N LYS A 73 -17.46 1.55 -7.84
CA LYS A 73 -17.92 1.05 -9.14
C LYS A 73 -17.63 2.06 -10.24
N THR A 74 -17.93 3.31 -10.01
CA THR A 74 -17.64 4.40 -10.95
C THR A 74 -16.14 4.59 -11.13
N LEU A 75 -15.37 4.54 -10.04
CA LEU A 75 -13.91 4.65 -10.10
C LEU A 75 -13.30 3.52 -10.96
N LYS A 76 -13.75 2.28 -10.78
CA LYS A 76 -13.30 1.15 -11.61
C LYS A 76 -13.65 1.35 -13.08
N ALA A 77 -14.84 1.85 -13.38
CA ALA A 77 -15.26 2.13 -14.77
C ALA A 77 -14.41 3.25 -15.41
N ASP A 78 -14.06 4.29 -14.67
CA ASP A 78 -13.18 5.36 -15.16
C ASP A 78 -11.77 4.84 -15.44
N ILE A 79 -11.25 4.00 -14.55
CA ILE A 79 -9.95 3.34 -14.78
C ILE A 79 -10.03 2.45 -16.02
N GLU A 80 -11.02 1.59 -16.13
CA GLU A 80 -11.19 0.68 -17.28
C GLU A 80 -11.29 1.45 -18.61
N LYS A 81 -12.03 2.55 -18.63
CA LYS A 81 -12.08 3.44 -19.78
C LYS A 81 -10.69 3.96 -20.14
N THR A 82 -9.92 4.38 -19.13
CA THR A 82 -8.56 4.89 -19.32
C THR A 82 -7.63 3.79 -19.88
N LEU A 83 -7.77 2.55 -19.41
CA LEU A 83 -6.99 1.42 -19.90
C LEU A 83 -7.19 1.13 -21.40
N LYS A 84 -8.38 1.42 -21.91
CA LYS A 84 -8.81 1.15 -23.29
C LYS A 84 -8.74 2.38 -24.20
N THR A 85 -8.20 3.49 -23.71
CA THR A 85 -8.09 4.76 -24.46
C THR A 85 -6.62 5.04 -24.77
N SER A 86 -6.18 4.62 -25.96
CA SER A 86 -4.80 4.86 -26.41
C SER A 86 -4.50 6.36 -26.50
N GLN A 87 -3.28 6.73 -26.10
CA GLN A 87 -2.78 8.09 -26.12
C GLN A 87 -1.72 8.24 -27.22
N ASP A 88 -1.77 9.27 -28.04
CA ASP A 88 -0.82 9.51 -29.12
C ASP A 88 0.65 9.63 -28.62
N TRP A 89 0.82 10.22 -27.43
CA TRP A 89 2.14 10.40 -26.82
C TRP A 89 2.72 9.13 -26.20
N TRP A 90 1.90 8.10 -25.97
CA TRP A 90 2.27 6.78 -25.49
C TRP A 90 1.22 5.75 -25.95
N PRO A 91 1.30 5.29 -27.19
CA PRO A 91 0.31 4.37 -27.72
C PRO A 91 0.20 3.09 -26.91
N ALA A 92 -1.02 2.59 -26.74
CA ALA A 92 -1.28 1.35 -26.02
C ALA A 92 -0.93 0.13 -26.87
N ASP A 93 -0.22 -0.83 -26.27
CA ASP A 93 0.01 -2.12 -26.89
C ASP A 93 -1.33 -2.87 -27.02
N TRP A 94 -1.66 -3.30 -28.21
CA TRP A 94 -2.93 -3.97 -28.49
C TRP A 94 -4.15 -3.19 -27.96
N GLU A 95 -4.09 -1.87 -28.04
CA GLU A 95 -5.15 -0.94 -27.63
C GLU A 95 -5.51 -1.04 -26.15
N HIS A 96 -4.59 -1.56 -25.29
CA HIS A 96 -4.86 -1.76 -23.87
C HIS A 96 -3.62 -1.56 -22.99
N TYR A 97 -3.72 -0.71 -21.97
CA TYR A 97 -2.62 -0.44 -21.03
C TYR A 97 -2.53 -1.44 -19.87
N GLY A 98 -3.30 -2.52 -19.88
CA GLY A 98 -3.41 -3.45 -18.75
C GLY A 98 -2.08 -4.01 -18.28
N GLY A 99 -1.23 -4.49 -19.19
CA GLY A 99 0.09 -5.01 -18.84
C GLY A 99 0.97 -3.98 -18.12
N LEU A 100 0.95 -2.73 -18.59
CA LEU A 100 1.69 -1.63 -17.98
C LEU A 100 1.18 -1.32 -16.55
N MET A 101 -0.14 -1.34 -16.34
CA MET A 101 -0.74 -1.08 -15.03
C MET A 101 -0.55 -2.24 -14.04
N ILE A 102 -0.62 -3.49 -14.51
CA ILE A 102 -0.30 -4.66 -13.69
C ILE A 102 1.15 -4.59 -13.22
N ARG A 103 2.07 -4.29 -14.13
CA ARG A 103 3.49 -4.10 -13.79
C ARG A 103 3.68 -2.96 -12.78
N MET A 104 3.01 -1.82 -12.95
CA MET A 104 3.06 -0.71 -12.00
C MET A 104 2.57 -1.13 -10.60
N ALA A 105 1.45 -1.83 -10.51
CA ALA A 105 0.89 -2.32 -9.26
C ALA A 105 1.84 -3.31 -8.58
N TRP A 106 2.39 -4.26 -9.35
CA TRP A 106 3.37 -5.22 -8.85
C TRP A 106 4.63 -4.53 -8.31
N HIS A 107 5.21 -3.60 -9.06
CA HIS A 107 6.40 -2.87 -8.64
C HIS A 107 6.14 -1.91 -7.46
N SER A 108 4.90 -1.54 -7.21
CA SER A 108 4.50 -0.82 -5.98
C SER A 108 4.44 -1.77 -4.79
N ALA A 109 3.80 -2.94 -4.95
CA ALA A 109 3.58 -3.89 -3.87
C ALA A 109 4.81 -4.75 -3.56
N GLY A 110 5.57 -5.14 -4.60
CA GLY A 110 6.68 -6.08 -4.51
C GLY A 110 7.92 -5.57 -3.76
N THR A 111 7.95 -4.30 -3.40
CA THR A 111 8.99 -3.72 -2.53
C THR A 111 8.80 -4.09 -1.05
N TYR A 112 7.68 -4.74 -0.69
CA TYR A 112 7.40 -5.13 0.68
C TYR A 112 8.41 -6.18 1.18
N ARG A 113 8.96 -5.92 2.35
CA ARG A 113 9.89 -6.84 3.03
C ARG A 113 9.20 -7.47 4.24
N VAL A 114 8.97 -8.78 4.16
CA VAL A 114 8.35 -9.55 5.25
C VAL A 114 9.17 -9.46 6.54
N HIS A 115 10.50 -9.36 6.40
CA HIS A 115 11.44 -9.35 7.51
C HIS A 115 11.23 -8.17 8.49
N ASP A 116 10.98 -6.97 7.97
CA ASP A 116 10.90 -5.75 8.79
C ASP A 116 9.64 -4.91 8.51
N GLY A 117 8.77 -5.37 7.60
CA GLY A 117 7.53 -4.69 7.26
C GLY A 117 7.70 -3.39 6.48
N ARG A 118 8.90 -3.13 5.93
CA ARG A 118 9.17 -1.93 5.13
C ARG A 118 8.82 -2.15 3.67
N GLY A 119 8.65 -1.05 2.96
CA GLY A 119 8.27 -1.05 1.55
C GLY A 119 6.77 -1.36 1.38
N GLY A 120 6.42 -1.87 0.23
CA GLY A 120 5.04 -2.14 -0.13
C GLY A 120 4.34 -0.94 -0.77
N ALA A 121 3.03 -1.08 -0.95
CA ALA A 121 2.26 -0.14 -1.75
C ALA A 121 1.71 1.06 -0.97
N ASP A 122 1.81 1.08 0.35
CA ASP A 122 1.03 1.99 1.20
C ASP A 122 1.28 3.47 0.97
N GLY A 123 2.51 3.89 0.78
CA GLY A 123 2.82 5.31 0.60
C GLY A 123 2.86 5.76 -0.87
N GLY A 124 2.55 4.90 -1.83
CA GLY A 124 2.70 5.22 -3.26
C GLY A 124 4.13 5.65 -3.61
N GLN A 125 5.12 5.11 -2.94
CA GLN A 125 6.52 5.55 -2.94
C GLN A 125 7.21 5.41 -4.30
N GLN A 126 6.68 4.57 -5.20
CA GLN A 126 7.19 4.43 -6.56
C GLN A 126 7.27 5.77 -7.32
N ARG A 127 6.52 6.79 -6.90
CA ARG A 127 6.54 8.14 -7.49
C ARG A 127 7.80 8.93 -7.19
N PHE A 128 8.53 8.54 -6.15
CA PHE A 128 9.64 9.30 -5.57
C PHE A 128 10.97 8.59 -5.76
N GLU A 129 12.03 9.38 -5.77
CA GLU A 129 13.38 8.85 -5.78
C GLU A 129 13.75 8.18 -4.44
N PRO A 130 14.55 7.13 -4.44
CA PRO A 130 15.22 6.55 -5.60
C PRO A 130 14.38 5.56 -6.40
N LEU A 131 13.20 5.14 -5.92
CA LEU A 131 12.38 4.09 -6.55
C LEU A 131 11.97 4.45 -7.98
N ASN A 132 11.64 5.73 -8.21
CA ASN A 132 11.24 6.21 -9.53
C ASN A 132 12.34 6.03 -10.61
N SER A 133 13.60 6.07 -10.21
CA SER A 133 14.74 5.91 -11.11
C SER A 133 15.33 4.50 -11.19
N TRP A 134 14.75 3.53 -10.48
CA TRP A 134 15.20 2.16 -10.64
C TRP A 134 14.98 1.65 -12.07
N PRO A 135 15.94 0.91 -12.66
CA PRO A 135 15.81 0.40 -14.03
C PRO A 135 14.52 -0.40 -14.25
N ASP A 136 14.11 -1.18 -13.25
CA ASP A 136 12.86 -1.96 -13.30
C ASP A 136 11.60 -1.10 -13.32
N ASN A 137 11.69 0.16 -12.93
CA ASN A 137 10.58 1.11 -12.94
C ASN A 137 10.55 1.99 -14.18
N ALA A 138 11.39 1.70 -15.17
CA ALA A 138 11.39 2.41 -16.45
C ALA A 138 9.98 2.44 -17.07
N ASN A 139 9.58 3.63 -17.53
CA ASN A 139 8.27 3.91 -18.14
C ASN A 139 7.03 3.84 -17.19
N LEU A 140 7.20 3.57 -15.89
CA LEU A 140 6.08 3.61 -14.96
C LEU A 140 5.60 5.04 -14.64
N ASP A 141 6.41 6.04 -14.91
CA ASP A 141 5.99 7.44 -14.95
C ASP A 141 4.91 7.67 -16.02
N LYS A 142 4.98 6.98 -17.17
CA LYS A 142 3.94 7.02 -18.23
C LYS A 142 2.65 6.38 -17.73
N ALA A 143 2.73 5.26 -17.02
CA ALA A 143 1.56 4.65 -16.40
C ALA A 143 0.82 5.62 -15.47
N ARG A 144 1.56 6.30 -14.59
CA ARG A 144 0.99 7.32 -13.71
C ARG A 144 0.42 8.51 -14.48
N ARG A 145 1.08 8.93 -15.55
CA ARG A 145 0.59 10.01 -16.41
C ARG A 145 -0.72 9.62 -17.13
N ILE A 146 -0.85 8.38 -17.58
CA ILE A 146 -2.10 7.85 -18.17
C ILE A 146 -3.23 7.90 -17.15
N LEU A 147 -2.96 7.57 -15.87
CA LEU A 147 -3.95 7.62 -14.79
C LEU A 147 -4.25 9.04 -14.27
N TRP A 148 -3.49 10.04 -14.70
CA TRP A 148 -3.64 11.40 -14.18
C TRP A 148 -5.05 11.99 -14.29
N PRO A 149 -5.80 11.82 -15.39
CA PRO A 149 -7.18 12.31 -15.48
C PRO A 149 -8.10 11.69 -14.41
N VAL A 150 -7.93 10.41 -14.11
CA VAL A 150 -8.67 9.75 -13.02
C VAL A 150 -8.26 10.35 -11.68
N LYS A 151 -6.95 10.51 -11.44
CA LYS A 151 -6.45 11.14 -10.21
C LYS A 151 -6.98 12.56 -10.02
N GLN A 152 -7.04 13.35 -11.08
CA GLN A 152 -7.61 14.71 -11.02
C GLN A 152 -9.10 14.69 -10.66
N LYS A 153 -9.89 13.78 -11.24
CA LYS A 153 -11.32 13.65 -10.99
C LYS A 153 -11.63 13.36 -9.53
N TYR A 154 -10.88 12.44 -8.91
CA TYR A 154 -11.12 12.00 -7.54
C TYR A 154 -10.32 12.79 -6.49
N GLY A 155 -9.35 13.56 -6.91
CA GLY A 155 -8.57 14.44 -6.05
C GLY A 155 -7.94 13.73 -4.86
N ARG A 156 -8.13 14.28 -3.66
CA ARG A 156 -7.60 13.73 -2.42
C ARG A 156 -8.37 12.51 -1.89
N ASN A 157 -9.57 12.24 -2.42
CA ASN A 157 -10.38 11.10 -1.99
C ASN A 157 -9.85 9.76 -2.49
N VAL A 158 -8.95 9.76 -3.48
CA VAL A 158 -8.25 8.57 -3.94
C VAL A 158 -6.76 8.86 -3.95
N SER A 159 -6.01 8.22 -3.06
CA SER A 159 -4.55 8.36 -3.01
C SER A 159 -3.89 7.76 -4.26
N TRP A 160 -2.66 8.15 -4.53
CA TRP A 160 -1.87 7.49 -5.56
C TRP A 160 -1.58 6.03 -5.22
N ALA A 161 -1.39 5.72 -3.94
CA ALA A 161 -1.14 4.36 -3.49
C ALA A 161 -2.32 3.45 -3.86
N ASP A 162 -3.54 3.86 -3.51
CA ASP A 162 -4.75 3.11 -3.86
C ASP A 162 -5.01 3.08 -5.37
N LEU A 163 -4.83 4.20 -6.06
CA LEU A 163 -5.07 4.27 -7.50
C LEU A 163 -4.16 3.33 -8.29
N MET A 164 -2.87 3.27 -7.96
CA MET A 164 -1.91 2.39 -8.64
C MET A 164 -2.25 0.92 -8.45
N ILE A 165 -2.63 0.51 -7.24
CA ILE A 165 -3.02 -0.87 -6.95
C ILE A 165 -4.36 -1.21 -7.59
N LEU A 166 -5.34 -0.32 -7.47
CA LEU A 166 -6.66 -0.53 -8.09
C LEU A 166 -6.57 -0.63 -9.62
N ALA A 167 -5.70 0.16 -10.24
CA ALA A 167 -5.48 0.09 -11.69
C ALA A 167 -4.97 -1.30 -12.13
N GLY A 168 -4.07 -1.92 -11.35
CA GLY A 168 -3.64 -3.30 -11.58
C GLY A 168 -4.79 -4.30 -11.42
N THR A 169 -5.59 -4.16 -10.37
CA THR A 169 -6.77 -5.02 -10.12
C THR A 169 -7.80 -4.90 -11.25
N VAL A 170 -8.13 -3.68 -11.67
CA VAL A 170 -9.06 -3.44 -12.79
C VAL A 170 -8.50 -4.00 -14.10
N SER A 171 -7.19 -3.87 -14.31
CA SER A 171 -6.53 -4.41 -15.51
C SER A 171 -6.66 -5.94 -15.58
N LEU A 172 -6.40 -6.65 -14.48
CA LEU A 172 -6.59 -8.09 -14.40
C LEU A 172 -8.05 -8.47 -14.72
N GLY A 173 -9.02 -7.80 -14.09
CA GLY A 173 -10.44 -8.03 -14.35
C GLY A 173 -10.83 -7.79 -15.80
N SER A 174 -10.31 -6.72 -16.42
CA SER A 174 -10.59 -6.39 -17.84
C SER A 174 -9.99 -7.40 -18.83
N LEU A 175 -8.99 -8.17 -18.38
CA LEU A 175 -8.37 -9.27 -19.13
C LEU A 175 -9.01 -10.64 -18.84
N GLY A 176 -10.08 -10.68 -18.03
CA GLY A 176 -10.85 -11.88 -17.74
C GLY A 176 -10.39 -12.69 -16.52
N PHE A 177 -9.55 -12.10 -15.65
CA PHE A 177 -9.15 -12.75 -14.41
C PHE A 177 -10.10 -12.38 -13.27
N ASP A 178 -10.48 -13.36 -12.47
CA ASP A 178 -11.16 -13.13 -11.21
C ASP A 178 -10.15 -12.65 -10.15
N THR A 179 -10.42 -11.50 -9.56
CA THR A 179 -9.57 -10.92 -8.51
C THR A 179 -10.21 -11.12 -7.14
N LEU A 180 -9.39 -11.29 -6.10
CA LEU A 180 -9.88 -11.47 -4.72
C LEU A 180 -10.59 -10.25 -4.16
N GLY A 181 -10.47 -9.11 -4.83
CA GLY A 181 -11.07 -7.86 -4.41
C GLY A 181 -10.04 -6.77 -4.17
N PHE A 182 -10.51 -5.65 -3.62
CA PHE A 182 -9.69 -4.47 -3.33
C PHE A 182 -10.19 -3.82 -2.03
N ALA A 183 -9.27 -3.49 -1.15
CA ALA A 183 -9.51 -2.64 0.00
C ALA A 183 -8.71 -1.34 -0.16
N GLY A 184 -9.34 -0.20 -0.01
CA GLY A 184 -8.70 1.11 0.04
C GLY A 184 -8.16 1.44 1.43
N GLY A 185 -7.48 2.58 1.54
CA GLY A 185 -6.94 3.09 2.79
C GLY A 185 -5.42 3.29 2.80
N ARG A 186 -4.75 3.10 1.66
CA ARG A 186 -3.32 3.39 1.48
C ARG A 186 -3.11 4.87 1.23
N VAL A 187 -2.20 5.48 1.96
CA VAL A 187 -2.00 6.95 1.95
C VAL A 187 -0.77 7.34 1.16
#